data_51ae8abf5a9645a4f669a2edf4d33a18
#
_entry.id   51ae8abf5a9645a4f669a2edf4d33a18
#
_cell.length_a   1.000
_cell.length_b   1.000
_cell.length_c   1.000
_cell.angle_alpha   90.00
_cell.angle_beta   90.00
_cell.angle_gamma   90.00
#
_symmetry.space_group_name_H-M   'P 1'
#
loop_
_entity.id
_entity.type
_entity.pdbx_description
1 polymer ?
#
loop_
_entity_poly.entity_id
_entity_poly.type
_entity_poly.pdbx_seq_one_letter_code
_entity_poly.pdbx_strand_id
1 'polypeptide(L)'
;MAPTACANGRLVSDRARRLALLAGVALAALAHAVAPHAQGTPQAPRGAADPPVSMIVPGGDAMKYWPLWRGPSGQGLVDGTGYPSTWSDTKNILWRVQVPGRGHSSPIVWADRIFLTTAAEDGSNRSVLCFRRADGKLLWERAVPEAPAEKLYPKNSYASSSPTTDGKLVYAYFGNAGVVAVDFGGKLVWHAKLGPVSLYHGPGGSPILYKDSLILYQEQRLMDRSVTTGPGFMVALDTKTGRERWRQNRTPQPGWGTPIAIRAGGHDELIVSSSRRIEGFDPATGALLWFSTGNTFEVIPMPVVGHGLVYCVSGRAGPTFAVRPGGSGDVTATHVVWSTPKGSSFVPSPLLLGDYLYTVNDMAAIVTSHHAKTGEVVGQFRLGEARREGFSASPVAVEGKIYFTNDDGETFVLNPAPDFRLLHVNRLGEQTLASPALVDGRWYIRTAGHLLAIGEAGK
;
A
#
# COMPACT_ATOMS: atom_id res chain seq x y z
N MET A 1 -0.99 -37.00 -58.54
CA MET A 1 -2.27 -37.64 -58.91
C MET A 1 -3.35 -36.94 -58.05
N ALA A 2 -3.96 -35.98 -58.65
CA ALA A 2 -5.33 -35.58 -58.35
C ALA A 2 -6.20 -36.52 -59.19
N PRO A 3 -7.54 -36.51 -59.14
CA PRO A 3 -8.50 -35.46 -58.73
C PRO A 3 -9.81 -35.96 -58.08
N THR A 4 -10.65 -35.05 -57.80
CA THR A 4 -12.02 -34.71 -58.22
C THR A 4 -13.00 -34.75 -57.07
N ALA A 5 -13.71 -33.75 -56.71
CA ALA A 5 -14.58 -32.73 -57.31
C ALA A 5 -16.08 -33.09 -57.27
N CYS A 6 -16.85 -32.05 -57.02
CA CYS A 6 -18.25 -31.79 -57.39
C CYS A 6 -19.35 -32.37 -56.50
N ALA A 7 -20.46 -31.74 -56.33
CA ALA A 7 -21.00 -30.39 -56.59
C ALA A 7 -22.48 -30.34 -56.13
N ASN A 8 -22.95 -29.16 -55.89
CA ASN A 8 -24.22 -28.55 -56.29
C ASN A 8 -25.59 -29.02 -55.80
N GLY A 9 -26.35 -28.02 -55.48
CA GLY A 9 -27.76 -27.83 -55.87
C GLY A 9 -28.56 -27.11 -54.76
N ARG A 10 -28.68 -25.85 -54.79
CA ARG A 10 -29.65 -24.93 -55.43
C ARG A 10 -31.12 -25.12 -55.08
N LEU A 11 -31.65 -24.06 -54.48
CA LEU A 11 -32.80 -23.21 -54.89
C LEU A 11 -34.20 -23.81 -54.59
N VAL A 12 -35.16 -23.12 -54.16
CA VAL A 12 -35.87 -21.91 -54.63
C VAL A 12 -37.07 -21.67 -53.72
N SER A 13 -37.31 -20.44 -53.31
CA SER A 13 -38.48 -19.59 -53.28
C SER A 13 -39.89 -20.26 -53.15
N ASP A 14 -40.86 -19.69 -52.54
CA ASP A 14 -41.60 -18.50 -52.94
C ASP A 14 -42.75 -18.15 -51.95
N ARG A 15 -42.96 -16.87 -51.75
CA ARG A 15 -44.18 -16.05 -51.69
C ARG A 15 -45.52 -16.70 -51.39
N ALA A 16 -46.27 -16.11 -50.48
CA ALA A 16 -47.42 -15.22 -50.79
C ALA A 16 -48.34 -15.03 -49.56
N ARG A 17 -48.45 -13.83 -49.08
CA ARG A 17 -49.58 -12.87 -49.29
C ARG A 17 -50.95 -13.24 -48.74
N ARG A 18 -51.46 -12.26 -47.96
CA ARG A 18 -52.83 -11.81 -47.71
C ARG A 18 -53.48 -12.37 -46.46
N LEU A 19 -54.26 -11.69 -45.64
CA LEU A 19 -54.99 -10.42 -45.72
C LEU A 19 -55.35 -9.90 -44.33
N ALA A 20 -55.56 -8.63 -44.19
CA ALA A 20 -56.01 -7.87 -43.06
C ALA A 20 -57.39 -8.26 -42.50
N LEU A 21 -57.52 -8.05 -41.18
CA LEU A 21 -58.78 -7.63 -40.60
C LEU A 21 -58.58 -6.73 -39.41
N LEU A 22 -59.16 -5.53 -39.51
CA LEU A 22 -59.22 -4.48 -38.52
C LEU A 22 -60.07 -4.89 -37.32
N ALA A 23 -59.57 -4.74 -36.11
CA ALA A 23 -60.41 -4.52 -34.94
C ALA A 23 -59.66 -3.55 -34.00
N GLY A 24 -60.17 -2.34 -33.96
CA GLY A 24 -59.68 -1.31 -33.07
C GLY A 24 -60.04 -1.60 -31.62
N VAL A 25 -59.08 -1.54 -30.75
CA VAL A 25 -59.28 -1.37 -29.31
C VAL A 25 -58.36 -0.22 -28.86
N ALA A 26 -59.03 0.86 -28.48
CA ALA A 26 -58.35 2.00 -27.86
C ALA A 26 -57.81 1.57 -26.50
N LEU A 27 -56.45 1.50 -26.34
CA LEU A 27 -55.81 1.40 -25.04
C LEU A 27 -55.27 2.76 -24.67
N ALA A 28 -55.84 3.33 -23.62
CA ALA A 28 -55.35 4.52 -22.97
C ALA A 28 -53.94 4.26 -22.42
N ALA A 29 -52.95 4.98 -22.91
CA ALA A 29 -51.60 4.97 -22.40
C ALA A 29 -51.56 5.73 -21.06
N LEU A 30 -51.58 5.01 -19.95
CA LEU A 30 -51.15 5.54 -18.65
C LEU A 30 -49.60 5.57 -18.65
N ALA A 31 -49.07 6.74 -18.91
CA ALA A 31 -47.65 7.01 -18.69
C ALA A 31 -47.38 6.97 -17.18
N HIS A 32 -46.87 5.85 -16.67
CA HIS A 32 -46.27 5.81 -15.37
C HIS A 32 -44.86 6.45 -15.50
N ALA A 33 -44.73 7.69 -15.04
CA ALA A 33 -43.46 8.32 -14.79
C ALA A 33 -42.78 7.53 -13.66
N VAL A 34 -41.82 6.68 -14.03
CA VAL A 34 -40.88 6.07 -13.05
C VAL A 34 -39.93 7.18 -12.62
N ALA A 35 -40.19 7.79 -11.46
CA ALA A 35 -39.24 8.66 -10.81
C ALA A 35 -37.99 7.83 -10.47
N PRO A 36 -36.76 8.36 -10.71
CA PRO A 36 -35.57 7.68 -10.28
C PRO A 36 -35.57 7.64 -8.74
N HIS A 37 -35.66 6.44 -8.19
CA HIS A 37 -35.40 6.22 -6.78
C HIS A 37 -33.90 6.54 -6.55
N ALA A 38 -33.63 7.75 -6.07
CA ALA A 38 -32.40 8.03 -5.39
C ALA A 38 -32.37 7.12 -4.14
N GLN A 39 -31.63 6.04 -4.22
CA GLN A 39 -31.30 5.26 -3.02
C GLN A 39 -30.42 6.13 -2.14
N GLY A 40 -31.05 6.87 -1.26
CA GLY A 40 -30.40 7.56 -0.16
C GLY A 40 -29.75 6.49 0.71
N THR A 41 -28.41 6.50 0.76
CA THR A 41 -27.64 5.76 1.76
C THR A 41 -28.23 6.08 3.14
N PRO A 42 -28.44 5.08 4.02
CA PRO A 42 -28.92 5.34 5.37
C PRO A 42 -27.92 6.26 6.06
N GLN A 43 -28.32 7.50 6.32
CA GLN A 43 -27.53 8.44 7.09
C GLN A 43 -27.62 8.00 8.55
N ALA A 44 -26.49 7.56 9.11
CA ALA A 44 -26.38 7.24 10.53
C ALA A 44 -26.81 8.47 11.38
N PRO A 45 -27.41 8.27 12.56
CA PRO A 45 -27.89 9.37 13.39
C PRO A 45 -26.74 10.32 13.74
N ARG A 46 -26.91 11.59 13.39
CA ARG A 46 -26.02 12.68 13.78
C ARG A 46 -26.21 12.92 15.28
N GLY A 47 -25.23 12.57 16.12
CA GLY A 47 -25.43 12.82 17.55
C GLY A 47 -24.24 12.69 18.50
N ALA A 48 -23.18 11.95 18.13
CA ALA A 48 -21.97 11.93 18.95
C ALA A 48 -20.76 12.14 18.04
N ALA A 49 -19.80 12.95 18.48
CA ALA A 49 -18.51 13.03 17.80
C ALA A 49 -17.92 11.62 17.74
N ASP A 50 -17.47 11.19 16.57
CA ASP A 50 -16.79 9.89 16.43
C ASP A 50 -15.66 9.82 17.47
N PRO A 51 -15.48 8.69 18.17
CA PRO A 51 -14.41 8.56 19.13
C PRO A 51 -13.07 8.80 18.43
N PRO A 52 -12.10 9.43 19.12
CA PRO A 52 -10.82 9.73 18.51
C PRO A 52 -10.13 8.43 18.05
N VAL A 53 -9.65 8.44 16.81
CA VAL A 53 -8.84 7.35 16.23
C VAL A 53 -7.46 7.91 15.96
N SER A 54 -6.43 7.22 16.43
CA SER A 54 -5.04 7.61 16.21
C SER A 54 -4.16 6.39 15.93
N MET A 55 -3.09 6.60 15.15
CA MET A 55 -2.06 5.60 15.00
C MET A 55 -1.37 5.33 16.34
N ILE A 56 -1.11 4.06 16.63
CA ILE A 56 -0.14 3.68 17.66
C ILE A 56 1.23 3.70 17.00
N VAL A 57 2.01 4.68 17.34
CA VAL A 57 3.35 4.91 16.78
C VAL A 57 4.42 4.76 17.86
N PRO A 58 5.66 4.46 17.48
CA PRO A 58 6.76 4.44 18.42
C PRO A 58 6.91 5.82 19.10
N GLY A 59 7.08 5.82 20.43
CA GLY A 59 7.24 7.06 21.20
C GLY A 59 8.70 7.50 21.36
N GLY A 60 8.89 8.64 22.03
CA GLY A 60 10.22 9.16 22.37
C GLY A 60 11.05 9.57 21.15
N ASP A 61 12.30 9.15 21.09
CA ASP A 61 13.24 9.53 20.01
C ASP A 61 12.80 9.03 18.61
N ALA A 62 11.95 8.01 18.54
CA ALA A 62 11.43 7.51 17.27
C ALA A 62 10.70 8.59 16.45
N MET A 63 10.08 9.54 17.12
CA MET A 63 9.37 10.66 16.47
C MET A 63 10.30 11.66 15.78
N LYS A 64 11.60 11.65 16.11
CA LYS A 64 12.63 12.51 15.51
C LYS A 64 13.18 11.91 14.20
N TYR A 65 12.94 10.62 13.96
CA TYR A 65 13.57 9.87 12.88
C TYR A 65 12.49 9.22 11.97
N TRP A 66 12.91 8.31 11.11
CA TRP A 66 12.06 7.56 10.18
C TRP A 66 12.15 6.05 10.47
N PRO A 67 11.58 5.58 11.61
CA PRO A 67 11.85 4.24 12.14
C PRO A 67 11.15 3.10 11.42
N LEU A 68 10.16 3.40 10.60
CA LEU A 68 9.35 2.43 9.86
C LEU A 68 8.91 2.97 8.51
N TRP A 69 8.37 2.11 7.67
CA TRP A 69 7.80 2.52 6.40
C TRP A 69 6.72 3.58 6.60
N ARG A 70 6.80 4.67 5.80
CA ARG A 70 5.96 5.88 5.86
C ARG A 70 6.18 6.75 7.11
N GLY A 71 7.33 6.60 7.75
CA GLY A 71 7.79 7.52 8.79
C GLY A 71 7.21 7.32 10.18
N PRO A 72 7.53 8.21 11.12
CA PRO A 72 7.14 8.04 12.52
C PRO A 72 5.63 7.98 12.71
N SER A 73 4.85 8.67 11.88
CA SER A 73 3.39 8.59 11.90
C SER A 73 2.83 7.31 11.24
N GLY A 74 3.64 6.59 10.45
CA GLY A 74 3.16 5.50 9.59
C GLY A 74 2.25 5.96 8.45
N GLN A 75 2.06 7.29 8.27
CA GLN A 75 1.08 7.84 7.34
C GLN A 75 1.70 8.68 6.21
N GLY A 76 3.03 8.83 6.19
CA GLY A 76 3.72 9.68 5.20
C GLY A 76 3.61 11.16 5.48
N LEU A 77 3.22 11.54 6.69
CA LEU A 77 3.18 12.93 7.15
C LEU A 77 4.49 13.27 7.86
N VAL A 78 5.02 14.44 7.55
CA VAL A 78 6.32 14.91 8.05
C VAL A 78 6.15 16.29 8.66
N ASP A 79 6.54 16.39 9.92
CA ASP A 79 6.69 17.67 10.60
C ASP A 79 8.11 18.23 10.38
N GLY A 80 8.26 19.52 10.56
CA GLY A 80 9.53 20.22 10.40
C GLY A 80 9.64 21.01 9.10
N THR A 81 10.79 21.65 8.91
CA THR A 81 11.07 22.57 7.82
C THR A 81 12.46 22.35 7.21
N GLY A 82 12.73 23.02 6.08
CA GLY A 82 14.03 22.97 5.42
C GLY A 82 14.16 21.86 4.39
N TYR A 83 13.05 21.24 4.00
CA TYR A 83 13.03 20.23 2.95
C TYR A 83 12.98 20.89 1.57
N PRO A 84 13.99 20.72 0.69
CA PRO A 84 13.90 21.27 -0.63
C PRO A 84 12.69 20.67 -1.37
N SER A 85 11.89 21.54 -1.99
CA SER A 85 10.79 21.11 -2.84
C SER A 85 11.23 20.89 -4.28
N THR A 86 12.44 21.32 -4.64
CA THR A 86 13.01 21.20 -5.99
C THR A 86 14.34 20.47 -5.96
N TRP A 87 14.51 19.50 -6.86
CA TRP A 87 15.76 18.78 -7.10
C TRP A 87 15.84 18.24 -8.53
N SER A 88 17.03 17.84 -8.94
CA SER A 88 17.25 17.07 -10.15
C SER A 88 18.27 15.96 -9.85
N ASP A 89 18.80 15.33 -10.88
CA ASP A 89 19.94 14.41 -10.80
C ASP A 89 21.24 15.03 -10.28
N THR A 90 21.33 16.39 -10.34
CA THR A 90 22.51 17.17 -9.90
C THR A 90 22.16 18.25 -8.87
N LYS A 91 20.96 18.82 -8.89
CA LYS A 91 20.55 19.91 -8.00
C LYS A 91 20.10 19.35 -6.65
N ASN A 92 20.61 19.95 -5.57
CA ASN A 92 20.27 19.59 -4.17
C ASN A 92 20.64 18.15 -3.79
N ILE A 93 21.51 17.47 -4.54
CA ILE A 93 22.05 16.17 -4.19
C ILE A 93 23.22 16.40 -3.24
N LEU A 94 23.06 15.98 -1.96
CA LEU A 94 24.14 16.03 -0.98
C LEU A 94 25.16 14.91 -1.19
N TRP A 95 24.63 13.72 -1.47
CA TRP A 95 25.42 12.55 -1.85
C TRP A 95 24.53 11.52 -2.59
N ARG A 96 25.19 10.71 -3.42
CA ARG A 96 24.61 9.57 -4.14
C ARG A 96 25.58 8.41 -4.06
N VAL A 97 25.13 7.27 -3.55
CA VAL A 97 25.96 6.08 -3.38
C VAL A 97 25.30 4.86 -3.97
N GLN A 98 26.10 3.95 -4.48
CA GLN A 98 25.61 2.69 -5.03
C GLN A 98 25.03 1.79 -3.94
N VAL A 99 23.91 1.14 -4.18
CA VAL A 99 23.32 0.11 -3.31
C VAL A 99 23.59 -1.25 -3.96
N PRO A 100 24.28 -2.18 -3.29
CA PRO A 100 24.53 -3.50 -3.84
C PRO A 100 23.25 -4.32 -3.99
N GLY A 101 23.19 -5.16 -5.02
CA GLY A 101 22.07 -6.05 -5.30
C GLY A 101 20.80 -5.33 -5.72
N ARG A 102 19.66 -6.01 -5.58
CA ARG A 102 18.34 -5.53 -5.95
C ARG A 102 17.41 -5.49 -4.74
N GLY A 103 16.60 -4.45 -4.63
CA GLY A 103 15.60 -4.36 -3.59
C GLY A 103 14.71 -3.13 -3.75
N HIS A 104 13.51 -3.18 -3.18
CA HIS A 104 12.51 -2.10 -3.24
C HIS A 104 12.13 -1.57 -1.86
N SER A 105 12.81 -2.06 -0.81
CA SER A 105 12.56 -1.54 0.54
C SER A 105 12.78 -0.04 0.59
N SER A 106 11.85 0.66 1.24
CA SER A 106 12.02 2.07 1.57
C SER A 106 13.10 2.22 2.64
N PRO A 107 13.89 3.30 2.61
CA PRO A 107 14.86 3.56 3.66
C PRO A 107 14.15 3.83 4.98
N ILE A 108 14.72 3.31 6.07
CA ILE A 108 14.43 3.76 7.42
C ILE A 108 15.65 4.47 7.99
N VAL A 109 15.43 5.46 8.83
CA VAL A 109 16.48 6.32 9.38
C VAL A 109 16.37 6.36 10.88
N TRP A 110 17.50 6.16 11.56
CA TRP A 110 17.61 6.34 13.00
C TRP A 110 18.96 6.95 13.35
N ALA A 111 18.96 8.10 13.98
CA ALA A 111 20.15 8.86 14.33
C ALA A 111 21.08 9.08 13.12
N ASP A 112 22.27 8.55 13.15
CA ASP A 112 23.30 8.65 12.10
C ASP A 112 23.26 7.49 11.08
N ARG A 113 22.23 6.65 11.10
CA ARG A 113 22.11 5.41 10.31
C ARG A 113 20.93 5.43 9.36
N ILE A 114 21.12 4.79 8.20
CA ILE A 114 20.06 4.47 7.24
C ILE A 114 20.13 2.97 6.99
N PHE A 115 18.98 2.30 7.04
CA PHE A 115 18.90 0.87 6.81
C PHE A 115 18.04 0.55 5.59
N LEU A 116 18.49 -0.42 4.80
CA LEU A 116 17.80 -0.98 3.64
C LEU A 116 17.89 -2.50 3.67
N THR A 117 17.09 -3.15 2.83
CA THR A 117 17.24 -4.57 2.50
C THR A 117 17.70 -4.73 1.06
N THR A 118 18.44 -5.80 0.76
CA THR A 118 18.89 -6.14 -0.58
C THR A 118 18.94 -7.65 -0.78
N ALA A 119 18.98 -8.10 -2.03
CA ALA A 119 19.21 -9.49 -2.41
C ALA A 119 19.83 -9.55 -3.82
N ALA A 120 20.42 -10.68 -4.17
CA ALA A 120 20.73 -10.97 -5.56
C ALA A 120 19.45 -11.25 -6.37
N GLU A 121 19.52 -11.18 -7.69
CA GLU A 121 18.35 -11.37 -8.57
C GLU A 121 17.77 -12.78 -8.51
N ASP A 122 18.59 -13.78 -8.21
CA ASP A 122 18.20 -15.17 -8.01
C ASP A 122 17.65 -15.49 -6.61
N GLY A 123 17.62 -14.49 -5.72
CA GLY A 123 17.14 -14.62 -4.34
C GLY A 123 18.20 -15.11 -3.35
N SER A 124 19.43 -15.29 -3.79
CA SER A 124 20.58 -15.47 -2.90
C SER A 124 21.02 -14.15 -2.25
N ASN A 125 21.95 -14.22 -1.31
CA ASN A 125 22.59 -13.04 -0.67
C ASN A 125 21.60 -12.01 -0.14
N ARG A 126 20.47 -12.45 0.42
CA ARG A 126 19.53 -11.53 1.10
C ARG A 126 20.24 -10.89 2.28
N SER A 127 20.23 -9.56 2.36
CA SER A 127 21.02 -8.83 3.34
C SER A 127 20.30 -7.59 3.88
N VAL A 128 20.62 -7.24 5.12
CA VAL A 128 20.34 -5.93 5.70
C VAL A 128 21.58 -5.06 5.48
N LEU A 129 21.39 -3.86 4.97
CA LEU A 129 22.44 -2.85 4.74
C LEU A 129 22.32 -1.71 5.74
N CYS A 130 23.45 -1.20 6.20
CA CYS A 130 23.49 0.01 7.01
C CYS A 130 24.45 1.03 6.38
N PHE A 131 23.91 2.22 6.14
CA PHE A 131 24.68 3.34 5.60
C PHE A 131 24.81 4.44 6.65
N ARG A 132 25.94 5.18 6.62
CA ARG A 132 26.10 6.39 7.40
C ARG A 132 25.28 7.52 6.78
N ARG A 133 24.43 8.16 7.58
CA ARG A 133 23.53 9.20 7.13
C ARG A 133 24.24 10.45 6.59
N ALA A 134 25.41 10.77 7.12
CA ALA A 134 26.12 12.00 6.76
C ALA A 134 26.64 12.01 5.30
N ASP A 135 27.10 10.88 4.79
CA ASP A 135 27.82 10.77 3.52
C ASP A 135 27.43 9.53 2.68
N GLY A 136 26.49 8.73 3.14
CA GLY A 136 26.07 7.53 2.44
C GLY A 136 27.06 6.36 2.48
N LYS A 137 28.15 6.42 3.27
CA LYS A 137 29.11 5.32 3.35
C LYS A 137 28.45 4.06 3.86
N LEU A 138 28.56 2.96 3.12
CA LEU A 138 28.17 1.63 3.59
C LEU A 138 29.03 1.27 4.80
N LEU A 139 28.39 1.06 5.95
CA LEU A 139 29.05 0.73 7.21
C LEU A 139 29.19 -0.76 7.40
N TRP A 140 28.14 -1.48 7.07
CA TRP A 140 28.11 -2.94 7.09
C TRP A 140 26.96 -3.48 6.22
N GLU A 141 27.15 -4.71 5.81
CA GLU A 141 26.14 -5.60 5.20
C GLU A 141 26.03 -6.85 6.07
N ARG A 142 24.80 -7.23 6.41
CA ARG A 142 24.53 -8.44 7.19
C ARG A 142 23.70 -9.41 6.35
N ALA A 143 24.34 -10.49 5.90
CA ALA A 143 23.64 -11.58 5.21
C ALA A 143 22.66 -12.28 6.16
N VAL A 144 21.51 -12.61 5.61
CA VAL A 144 20.45 -13.41 6.26
C VAL A 144 20.74 -14.90 6.01
N PRO A 145 20.40 -15.81 6.92
CA PRO A 145 20.50 -17.23 6.68
C PRO A 145 19.78 -17.63 5.39
N GLU A 146 20.43 -18.44 4.57
CA GLU A 146 19.91 -18.82 3.26
C GLU A 146 18.60 -19.61 3.32
N ALA A 147 17.77 -19.41 2.31
CA ALA A 147 16.53 -20.12 2.10
C ALA A 147 16.24 -20.24 0.59
N PRO A 148 15.49 -21.26 0.19
CA PRO A 148 15.07 -21.38 -1.20
C PRO A 148 14.36 -20.12 -1.70
N ALA A 149 14.61 -19.72 -2.94
CA ALA A 149 13.94 -18.60 -3.56
C ALA A 149 12.47 -18.94 -3.79
N GLU A 150 11.58 -18.06 -3.37
CA GLU A 150 10.16 -18.09 -3.71
C GLU A 150 9.93 -17.54 -5.12
N LYS A 151 8.78 -17.86 -5.69
CA LYS A 151 8.37 -17.27 -6.98
C LYS A 151 8.09 -15.80 -6.82
N LEU A 152 8.61 -14.99 -7.74
CA LEU A 152 8.37 -13.54 -7.78
C LEU A 152 7.70 -13.12 -9.11
N TYR A 153 6.95 -12.03 -9.05
CA TYR A 153 6.61 -11.24 -10.22
C TYR A 153 7.85 -10.44 -10.68
N PRO A 154 8.12 -10.27 -11.98
CA PRO A 154 9.34 -9.62 -12.46
C PRO A 154 9.63 -8.23 -11.90
N LYS A 155 8.57 -7.45 -11.60
CA LYS A 155 8.70 -6.13 -10.98
C LYS A 155 9.05 -6.21 -9.49
N ASN A 156 8.77 -7.33 -8.81
CA ASN A 156 9.06 -7.50 -7.38
C ASN A 156 10.54 -7.87 -7.14
N SER A 157 10.98 -7.89 -5.88
CA SER A 157 12.30 -8.33 -5.47
C SER A 157 12.23 -9.15 -4.18
N TYR A 158 13.28 -9.92 -3.89
CA TYR A 158 13.43 -10.66 -2.62
C TYR A 158 13.70 -9.77 -1.42
N ALA A 159 13.79 -8.45 -1.64
CA ALA A 159 14.04 -7.43 -0.64
C ALA A 159 13.09 -6.23 -0.81
N SER A 160 11.79 -6.50 -0.97
CA SER A 160 10.75 -5.48 -1.13
C SER A 160 10.19 -4.98 0.19
N SER A 161 10.10 -5.83 1.21
CA SER A 161 9.64 -5.42 2.54
C SER A 161 10.60 -4.41 3.16
N SER A 162 10.06 -3.29 3.62
CA SER A 162 10.85 -2.27 4.32
C SER A 162 11.15 -2.72 5.74
N PRO A 163 12.36 -2.51 6.25
CA PRO A 163 12.69 -2.82 7.62
C PRO A 163 11.98 -1.86 8.59
N THR A 164 11.99 -2.19 9.88
CA THR A 164 11.55 -1.32 10.97
C THR A 164 12.55 -1.39 12.13
N THR A 165 12.55 -0.37 13.00
CA THR A 165 13.48 -0.32 14.16
C THR A 165 12.81 0.25 15.41
N ASP A 166 13.21 -0.26 16.57
CA ASP A 166 12.87 0.28 17.88
C ASP A 166 13.97 1.18 18.46
N GLY A 167 15.01 1.49 17.64
CA GLY A 167 16.19 2.25 18.05
C GLY A 167 17.28 1.41 18.70
N LYS A 168 17.08 0.12 18.86
CA LYS A 168 18.06 -0.86 19.37
C LYS A 168 18.36 -1.95 18.36
N LEU A 169 17.31 -2.49 17.75
CA LEU A 169 17.37 -3.53 16.75
C LEU A 169 16.69 -3.07 15.47
N VAL A 170 17.15 -3.61 14.35
CA VAL A 170 16.52 -3.48 13.04
C VAL A 170 15.91 -4.82 12.69
N TYR A 171 14.63 -4.82 12.34
CA TYR A 171 13.85 -6.00 11.99
C TYR A 171 13.56 -5.98 10.49
N ALA A 172 13.88 -7.06 9.81
CA ALA A 172 13.68 -7.18 8.36
C ALA A 172 13.09 -8.53 7.97
N TYR A 173 12.15 -8.51 7.03
CA TYR A 173 11.47 -9.71 6.51
C TYR A 173 11.91 -10.00 5.08
N PHE A 174 12.20 -11.27 4.79
CA PHE A 174 12.74 -11.74 3.53
C PHE A 174 12.01 -12.98 2.99
N GLY A 175 10.69 -13.00 3.02
CA GLY A 175 9.92 -14.12 2.47
C GLY A 175 10.32 -15.48 3.08
N ASN A 176 10.76 -16.42 2.24
CA ASN A 176 11.18 -17.74 2.67
C ASN A 176 12.36 -17.74 3.67
N ALA A 177 13.20 -16.71 3.65
CA ALA A 177 14.27 -16.57 4.63
C ALA A 177 13.76 -16.12 6.01
N GLY A 178 12.47 -15.73 6.11
CA GLY A 178 11.85 -15.35 7.38
C GLY A 178 12.21 -13.95 7.84
N VAL A 179 12.24 -13.74 9.14
CA VAL A 179 12.50 -12.45 9.80
C VAL A 179 13.81 -12.51 10.56
N VAL A 180 14.61 -11.47 10.43
CA VAL A 180 15.83 -11.28 11.22
C VAL A 180 15.74 -10.03 12.08
N ALA A 181 16.39 -10.07 13.24
CA ALA A 181 16.74 -8.88 14.01
C ALA A 181 18.26 -8.74 14.06
N VAL A 182 18.75 -7.55 13.71
CA VAL A 182 20.16 -7.21 13.77
C VAL A 182 20.34 -5.98 14.67
N ASP A 183 21.43 -5.92 15.41
CA ASP A 183 21.77 -4.71 16.16
C ASP A 183 22.37 -3.63 15.24
N PHE A 184 22.55 -2.43 15.74
CA PHE A 184 23.10 -1.32 14.95
C PHE A 184 24.56 -1.50 14.54
N GLY A 185 25.27 -2.46 15.16
CA GLY A 185 26.61 -2.89 14.75
C GLY A 185 26.61 -3.95 13.64
N GLY A 186 25.43 -4.44 13.23
CA GLY A 186 25.26 -5.46 12.20
C GLY A 186 25.36 -6.90 12.71
N LYS A 187 25.35 -7.13 14.04
CA LYS A 187 25.31 -8.48 14.61
C LYS A 187 23.90 -9.05 14.52
N LEU A 188 23.75 -10.26 13.98
CA LEU A 188 22.50 -11.00 14.02
C LEU A 188 22.17 -11.37 15.47
N VAL A 189 21.02 -10.89 15.96
CA VAL A 189 20.54 -11.15 17.32
C VAL A 189 19.65 -12.38 17.36
N TRP A 190 18.68 -12.46 16.44
CA TRP A 190 17.84 -13.63 16.25
C TRP A 190 17.35 -13.75 14.82
N HIS A 191 16.90 -14.96 14.47
CA HIS A 191 16.31 -15.31 13.18
C HIS A 191 15.09 -16.21 13.42
N ALA A 192 13.95 -15.85 12.84
CA ALA A 192 12.69 -16.59 12.92
C ALA A 192 12.25 -17.03 11.52
N LYS A 193 12.17 -18.34 11.28
CA LYS A 193 11.58 -18.91 10.07
C LYS A 193 10.06 -18.97 10.25
N LEU A 194 9.31 -18.41 9.29
CA LEU A 194 7.85 -18.33 9.38
C LEU A 194 7.12 -19.40 8.55
N GLY A 195 7.85 -20.16 7.76
CA GLY A 195 7.35 -21.13 6.79
C GLY A 195 7.49 -20.64 5.35
N PRO A 196 7.17 -21.52 4.37
CA PRO A 196 7.30 -21.18 2.96
C PRO A 196 6.27 -20.15 2.52
N VAL A 197 6.68 -19.22 1.64
CA VAL A 197 5.81 -18.26 0.98
C VAL A 197 5.39 -18.79 -0.38
N SER A 198 4.08 -18.93 -0.55
CA SER A 198 3.44 -19.37 -1.79
C SER A 198 2.47 -18.30 -2.27
N LEU A 199 3.01 -17.17 -2.75
CA LEU A 199 2.26 -16.04 -3.24
C LEU A 199 2.78 -15.65 -4.62
N TYR A 200 1.90 -15.59 -5.61
CA TYR A 200 2.30 -15.55 -7.04
C TYR A 200 3.10 -14.29 -7.45
N HIS A 201 2.99 -13.19 -6.72
CA HIS A 201 3.85 -12.02 -6.92
C HIS A 201 5.01 -11.96 -5.92
N GLY A 202 5.14 -12.92 -5.01
CA GLY A 202 6.10 -12.92 -3.92
C GLY A 202 5.66 -12.10 -2.71
N PRO A 203 6.48 -12.00 -1.65
CA PRO A 203 6.19 -11.21 -0.45
C PRO A 203 6.25 -9.71 -0.73
N GLY A 204 5.56 -8.89 0.09
CA GLY A 204 5.54 -7.43 -0.08
C GLY A 204 5.19 -6.65 1.19
N GLY A 205 4.43 -7.23 2.11
CA GLY A 205 4.08 -6.58 3.37
C GLY A 205 5.32 -6.31 4.25
N SER A 206 5.33 -5.19 4.95
CA SER A 206 6.40 -4.82 5.88
C SER A 206 6.01 -5.13 7.31
N PRO A 207 6.95 -5.51 8.19
CA PRO A 207 6.68 -5.70 9.60
C PRO A 207 6.41 -4.36 10.30
N ILE A 208 5.55 -4.38 11.31
CA ILE A 208 5.29 -3.24 12.19
C ILE A 208 5.63 -3.58 13.64
N LEU A 209 5.88 -2.54 14.43
CA LEU A 209 6.07 -2.67 15.87
C LEU A 209 4.80 -2.30 16.63
N TYR A 210 4.41 -3.16 17.57
CA TYR A 210 3.37 -2.87 18.54
C TYR A 210 3.87 -3.28 19.94
N LYS A 211 4.18 -2.29 20.78
CA LYS A 211 4.82 -2.51 22.08
C LYS A 211 6.12 -3.34 21.91
N ASP A 212 6.18 -4.49 22.53
CA ASP A 212 7.30 -5.43 22.47
C ASP A 212 7.06 -6.59 21.46
N SER A 213 6.13 -6.40 20.53
CA SER A 213 5.80 -7.34 19.46
C SER A 213 6.12 -6.77 18.09
N LEU A 214 6.73 -7.61 17.25
CA LEU A 214 6.88 -7.40 15.82
C LEU A 214 5.76 -8.15 15.11
N ILE A 215 4.90 -7.44 14.41
CA ILE A 215 3.74 -8.03 13.75
C ILE A 215 3.96 -8.05 12.24
N LEU A 216 3.70 -9.19 11.63
CA LEU A 216 3.77 -9.41 10.19
C LEU A 216 2.49 -10.06 9.67
N TYR A 217 2.04 -9.60 8.51
CA TYR A 217 0.93 -10.15 7.76
C TYR A 217 1.44 -10.72 6.42
N GLN A 218 1.14 -12.00 6.17
CA GLN A 218 1.56 -12.71 4.97
C GLN A 218 0.41 -13.58 4.44
N GLU A 219 -0.08 -13.25 3.27
CA GLU A 219 -1.05 -14.07 2.56
C GLU A 219 -0.39 -15.13 1.69
N GLN A 220 -1.17 -16.16 1.32
CA GLN A 220 -0.73 -17.30 0.52
C GLN A 220 -1.72 -17.52 -0.62
N ARG A 221 -1.26 -17.48 -1.86
CA ARG A 221 -2.07 -17.81 -3.04
C ARG A 221 -1.21 -17.98 -4.28
N LEU A 222 -1.33 -19.07 -4.97
CA LEU A 222 -0.76 -19.26 -6.31
C LEU A 222 -1.78 -18.89 -7.41
N MET A 223 -1.30 -18.56 -8.60
CA MET A 223 -2.14 -18.32 -9.78
C MET A 223 -2.90 -19.59 -10.17
N ASP A 224 -2.22 -20.73 -10.11
CA ASP A 224 -2.85 -22.03 -10.29
C ASP A 224 -3.68 -22.38 -9.05
N ARG A 225 -4.98 -22.29 -9.20
CA ARG A 225 -5.93 -22.53 -8.12
C ARG A 225 -6.10 -24.02 -7.78
N SER A 226 -5.61 -24.92 -8.63
CA SER A 226 -5.59 -26.36 -8.36
C SER A 226 -4.51 -26.74 -7.35
N VAL A 227 -3.48 -25.91 -7.20
CA VAL A 227 -2.40 -26.13 -6.24
C VAL A 227 -2.81 -25.61 -4.86
N THR A 228 -2.85 -26.51 -3.89
CA THR A 228 -3.09 -26.16 -2.49
C THR A 228 -1.88 -25.46 -1.91
N THR A 229 -2.07 -24.27 -1.36
CA THR A 229 -1.07 -23.56 -0.57
C THR A 229 -1.33 -23.77 0.91
N GLY A 230 -0.30 -23.63 1.74
CA GLY A 230 -0.50 -23.47 3.18
C GLY A 230 -1.36 -22.24 3.49
N PRO A 231 -1.84 -22.11 4.74
CA PRO A 231 -2.60 -20.94 5.15
C PRO A 231 -1.75 -19.67 5.06
N GLY A 232 -2.35 -18.55 4.67
CA GLY A 232 -1.82 -17.24 5.01
C GLY A 232 -1.76 -17.08 6.52
N PHE A 233 -1.02 -16.12 7.01
CA PHE A 233 -0.92 -15.91 8.44
C PHE A 233 -0.72 -14.44 8.81
N MET A 234 -1.12 -14.12 10.00
CA MET A 234 -0.66 -12.97 10.75
C MET A 234 0.05 -13.47 12.00
N VAL A 235 1.22 -12.95 12.31
CA VAL A 235 2.06 -13.42 13.41
C VAL A 235 2.62 -12.25 14.19
N ALA A 236 2.65 -12.39 15.51
CA ALA A 236 3.42 -11.51 16.38
C ALA A 236 4.62 -12.25 16.95
N LEU A 237 5.79 -11.66 16.80
CA LEU A 237 7.04 -12.16 17.34
C LEU A 237 7.48 -11.27 18.51
N ASP A 238 8.02 -11.86 19.54
CA ASP A 238 8.70 -11.13 20.61
C ASP A 238 9.92 -10.40 20.05
N THR A 239 10.02 -9.09 20.23
CA THR A 239 11.09 -8.26 19.64
C THR A 239 12.48 -8.63 20.12
N LYS A 240 12.64 -9.18 21.33
CA LYS A 240 13.95 -9.53 21.91
C LYS A 240 14.44 -10.91 21.48
N THR A 241 13.51 -11.85 21.26
CA THR A 241 13.85 -13.27 21.08
C THR A 241 13.44 -13.85 19.73
N GLY A 242 12.54 -13.20 18.99
CA GLY A 242 11.97 -13.71 17.75
C GLY A 242 10.98 -14.86 17.93
N ARG A 243 10.64 -15.23 19.19
CA ARG A 243 9.66 -16.29 19.46
C ARG A 243 8.25 -15.81 19.13
N GLU A 244 7.44 -16.71 18.56
CA GLU A 244 6.03 -16.41 18.31
C GLU A 244 5.29 -16.21 19.64
N ARG A 245 4.57 -15.08 19.75
CA ARG A 245 3.63 -14.77 20.82
C ARG A 245 2.25 -15.29 20.49
N TRP A 246 1.84 -15.05 19.23
CA TRP A 246 0.61 -15.59 18.65
C TRP A 246 0.73 -15.70 17.13
N ARG A 247 -0.10 -16.58 16.56
CA ARG A 247 -0.27 -16.75 15.10
C ARG A 247 -1.75 -16.94 14.78
N GLN A 248 -2.24 -16.20 13.79
CA GLN A 248 -3.56 -16.40 13.20
C GLN A 248 -3.39 -16.94 11.78
N ASN A 249 -3.85 -18.17 11.58
CA ASN A 249 -3.93 -18.75 10.24
C ASN A 249 -5.11 -18.15 9.50
N ARG A 250 -4.92 -17.93 8.20
CA ARG A 250 -5.89 -17.28 7.33
C ARG A 250 -6.19 -18.16 6.12
N THR A 251 -7.44 -18.10 5.64
CA THR A 251 -7.79 -18.76 4.38
C THR A 251 -6.94 -18.20 3.26
N PRO A 252 -6.33 -19.05 2.40
CA PRO A 252 -5.45 -18.60 1.33
C PRO A 252 -6.14 -17.63 0.37
N GLN A 253 -5.59 -16.44 0.25
CA GLN A 253 -6.04 -15.37 -0.65
C GLN A 253 -4.85 -14.47 -1.02
N PRO A 254 -4.91 -13.71 -2.12
CA PRO A 254 -3.83 -12.78 -2.44
C PRO A 254 -3.96 -11.48 -1.67
N GLY A 255 -2.85 -10.99 -1.14
CA GLY A 255 -2.76 -9.72 -0.43
C GLY A 255 -1.32 -9.42 -0.02
N TRP A 256 -0.97 -8.14 0.02
CA TRP A 256 0.39 -7.66 0.32
C TRP A 256 0.39 -6.48 1.28
N GLY A 257 -0.76 -6.22 1.91
CA GLY A 257 -0.93 -5.08 2.79
C GLY A 257 0.00 -5.11 4.00
N THR A 258 0.42 -3.94 4.44
CA THR A 258 1.05 -3.75 5.74
C THR A 258 -0.04 -3.37 6.73
N PRO A 259 -0.17 -4.06 7.87
CA PRO A 259 -1.14 -3.71 8.89
C PRO A 259 -0.78 -2.37 9.56
N ILE A 260 -1.77 -1.76 10.22
CA ILE A 260 -1.55 -0.63 11.12
C ILE A 260 -2.10 -0.94 12.51
N ALA A 261 -1.43 -0.44 13.54
CA ALA A 261 -1.95 -0.47 14.91
C ALA A 261 -2.54 0.89 15.26
N ILE A 262 -3.76 0.89 15.78
CA ILE A 262 -4.50 2.11 16.12
C ILE A 262 -5.05 2.06 17.54
N ARG A 263 -5.30 3.23 18.11
CA ARG A 263 -6.14 3.42 19.28
C ARG A 263 -7.50 3.93 18.82
N ALA A 264 -8.57 3.21 19.15
CA ALA A 264 -9.94 3.56 18.82
C ALA A 264 -10.85 3.29 20.03
N GLY A 265 -11.69 4.25 20.41
CA GLY A 265 -12.64 4.05 21.50
C GLY A 265 -12.03 3.58 22.84
N GLY A 266 -10.75 3.91 23.10
CA GLY A 266 -10.05 3.55 24.33
C GLY A 266 -9.34 2.18 24.31
N HIS A 267 -9.45 1.39 23.24
CA HIS A 267 -8.73 0.12 23.05
C HIS A 267 -7.83 0.13 21.82
N ASP A 268 -6.91 -0.81 21.76
CA ASP A 268 -5.97 -0.97 20.66
C ASP A 268 -6.54 -1.94 19.64
N GLU A 269 -6.43 -1.61 18.36
CA GLU A 269 -6.82 -2.47 17.24
C GLU A 269 -5.69 -2.58 16.21
N LEU A 270 -5.57 -3.73 15.58
CA LEU A 270 -4.72 -3.97 14.42
C LEU A 270 -5.60 -4.01 13.18
N ILE A 271 -5.43 -3.07 12.27
CA ILE A 271 -6.24 -2.99 11.06
C ILE A 271 -5.48 -3.58 9.88
N VAL A 272 -6.16 -4.45 9.15
CA VAL A 272 -5.67 -5.07 7.91
C VAL A 272 -6.65 -4.79 6.79
N SER A 273 -6.18 -4.18 5.71
CA SER A 273 -6.90 -4.14 4.45
C SER A 273 -6.51 -5.37 3.64
N SER A 274 -7.41 -6.36 3.59
CA SER A 274 -7.17 -7.66 2.98
C SER A 274 -8.05 -7.87 1.73
N SER A 275 -7.83 -8.95 0.99
CA SER A 275 -8.74 -9.36 -0.08
C SER A 275 -10.16 -9.50 0.43
N ARG A 276 -11.10 -8.82 -0.20
CA ARG A 276 -12.53 -8.86 0.10
C ARG A 276 -12.95 -8.21 1.41
N ARG A 277 -12.03 -7.89 2.35
CA ARG A 277 -12.35 -7.41 3.70
C ARG A 277 -11.42 -6.31 4.18
N ILE A 278 -11.96 -5.47 5.04
CA ILE A 278 -11.21 -4.65 5.99
C ILE A 278 -11.46 -5.29 7.35
N GLU A 279 -10.41 -5.57 8.10
CA GLU A 279 -10.49 -6.39 9.31
C GLU A 279 -9.81 -5.69 10.47
N GLY A 280 -10.44 -5.74 11.66
CA GLY A 280 -9.89 -5.28 12.93
C GLY A 280 -9.60 -6.47 13.84
N PHE A 281 -8.40 -6.53 14.39
CA PHE A 281 -7.94 -7.58 15.29
C PHE A 281 -7.45 -6.99 16.60
N ASP A 282 -7.49 -7.77 17.66
CA ASP A 282 -6.78 -7.48 18.90
C ASP A 282 -5.27 -7.66 18.69
N PRO A 283 -4.44 -6.60 18.77
CA PRO A 283 -3.00 -6.73 18.52
C PRO A 283 -2.25 -7.53 19.57
N ALA A 284 -2.82 -7.75 20.75
CA ALA A 284 -2.20 -8.53 21.83
C ALA A 284 -2.37 -10.04 21.64
N THR A 285 -3.48 -10.47 21.02
CA THR A 285 -3.86 -11.90 20.89
C THR A 285 -3.98 -12.36 19.44
N GLY A 286 -4.13 -11.42 18.49
CA GLY A 286 -4.42 -11.71 17.10
C GLY A 286 -5.88 -12.11 16.83
N ALA A 287 -6.77 -12.04 17.83
CA ALA A 287 -8.17 -12.40 17.66
C ALA A 287 -8.89 -11.42 16.73
N LEU A 288 -9.68 -11.92 15.77
CA LEU A 288 -10.53 -11.11 14.93
C LEU A 288 -11.65 -10.49 15.76
N LEU A 289 -11.76 -9.18 15.77
CA LEU A 289 -12.80 -8.42 16.47
C LEU A 289 -13.99 -8.15 15.54
N TRP A 290 -13.72 -7.58 14.38
CA TRP A 290 -14.72 -7.21 13.40
C TRP A 290 -14.16 -7.25 11.97
N PHE A 291 -15.06 -7.24 10.99
CA PHE A 291 -14.71 -7.05 9.60
C PHE A 291 -15.80 -6.28 8.84
N SER A 292 -15.38 -5.61 7.78
CA SER A 292 -16.25 -5.03 6.75
C SER A 292 -15.93 -5.65 5.40
N THR A 293 -16.92 -5.93 4.58
CA THR A 293 -16.77 -6.45 3.22
C THR A 293 -16.72 -5.32 2.19
N GLY A 294 -16.33 -5.62 0.96
CA GLY A 294 -16.38 -4.70 -0.18
C GLY A 294 -15.05 -4.47 -0.89
N ASN A 295 -13.92 -4.77 -0.24
CA ASN A 295 -12.63 -4.75 -0.91
C ASN A 295 -12.64 -5.65 -2.16
N THR A 296 -11.83 -5.26 -3.15
CA THR A 296 -11.54 -6.13 -4.27
C THR A 296 -10.61 -7.26 -3.85
N PHE A 297 -10.17 -7.98 -4.78
CA PHE A 297 -9.17 -9.01 -4.74
C PHE A 297 -7.78 -8.36 -5.00
N GLU A 298 -6.71 -8.77 -4.32
CA GLU A 298 -5.37 -8.18 -4.41
C GLU A 298 -5.25 -6.78 -3.82
N VAL A 299 -5.17 -6.70 -2.52
CA VAL A 299 -4.97 -5.44 -1.80
C VAL A 299 -3.51 -5.30 -1.37
N ILE A 300 -2.91 -4.16 -1.68
CA ILE A 300 -1.53 -3.80 -1.35
C ILE A 300 -1.46 -2.61 -0.40
N PRO A 301 -2.25 -1.53 -0.61
CA PRO A 301 -2.11 -0.30 0.14
C PRO A 301 -2.33 -0.47 1.65
N MET A 302 -1.50 0.20 2.41
CA MET A 302 -1.63 0.35 3.86
C MET A 302 -2.74 1.36 4.18
N PRO A 303 -3.61 1.10 5.16
CA PRO A 303 -4.61 2.08 5.61
C PRO A 303 -4.00 3.34 6.22
N VAL A 304 -4.77 4.44 6.24
CA VAL A 304 -4.47 5.65 7.02
C VAL A 304 -5.65 6.03 7.89
N VAL A 305 -5.41 6.84 8.93
CA VAL A 305 -6.46 7.21 9.91
C VAL A 305 -6.55 8.69 10.16
N GLY A 306 -7.75 9.15 10.48
CA GLY A 306 -8.06 10.50 10.92
C GLY A 306 -9.58 10.72 10.98
N HIS A 307 -10.02 11.81 11.59
CA HIS A 307 -11.44 12.14 11.71
C HIS A 307 -12.32 11.05 12.34
N GLY A 308 -11.76 10.20 13.20
CA GLY A 308 -12.48 9.08 13.78
C GLY A 308 -12.64 7.87 12.83
N LEU A 309 -11.97 7.85 11.68
CA LEU A 309 -12.13 6.87 10.61
C LEU A 309 -10.82 6.20 10.22
N VAL A 310 -10.93 5.02 9.63
CA VAL A 310 -9.88 4.31 8.91
C VAL A 310 -10.19 4.41 7.42
N TYR A 311 -9.22 4.84 6.62
CA TYR A 311 -9.34 4.94 5.18
C TYR A 311 -8.57 3.82 4.51
N CYS A 312 -9.27 3.01 3.72
CA CYS A 312 -8.72 1.88 3.00
C CYS A 312 -8.96 2.03 1.50
N VAL A 313 -7.98 1.68 0.71
CA VAL A 313 -8.11 1.58 -0.75
C VAL A 313 -7.97 0.12 -1.14
N SER A 314 -8.83 -0.35 -2.03
CA SER A 314 -8.99 -1.77 -2.26
C SER A 314 -8.17 -2.36 -3.43
N GLY A 315 -7.24 -1.59 -3.99
CA GLY A 315 -6.39 -2.06 -5.09
C GLY A 315 -7.11 -2.16 -6.44
N ARG A 316 -6.34 -2.31 -7.51
CA ARG A 316 -6.80 -2.48 -8.91
C ARG A 316 -7.92 -1.53 -9.33
N ALA A 317 -7.79 -0.23 -9.00
CA ALA A 317 -8.79 0.80 -9.27
C ALA A 317 -10.18 0.46 -8.68
N GLY A 318 -10.24 -0.30 -7.61
CA GLY A 318 -11.46 -0.63 -6.88
C GLY A 318 -11.98 0.51 -6.01
N PRO A 319 -12.88 0.21 -5.06
CA PRO A 319 -13.41 1.22 -4.14
C PRO A 319 -12.36 1.75 -3.15
N THR A 320 -12.60 2.97 -2.69
CA THR A 320 -12.00 3.54 -1.48
C THR A 320 -13.06 3.57 -0.39
N PHE A 321 -12.67 3.24 0.83
CA PHE A 321 -13.58 3.18 1.98
C PHE A 321 -13.13 4.11 3.10
N ALA A 322 -14.10 4.72 3.78
CA ALA A 322 -13.94 5.25 5.13
C ALA A 322 -14.79 4.41 6.09
N VAL A 323 -14.14 3.78 7.05
CA VAL A 323 -14.76 2.84 7.98
C VAL A 323 -14.53 3.34 9.41
N ARG A 324 -15.57 3.33 10.21
CA ARG A 324 -15.44 3.55 11.66
C ARG A 324 -14.89 2.26 12.29
N PRO A 325 -13.74 2.32 12.99
CA PRO A 325 -13.22 1.13 13.68
C PRO A 325 -14.10 0.75 14.88
N GLY A 326 -13.89 -0.46 15.41
CA GLY A 326 -14.68 -1.00 16.50
C GLY A 326 -15.86 -1.85 16.07
N GLY A 327 -16.67 -2.26 17.03
CA GLY A 327 -17.78 -3.17 16.81
C GLY A 327 -17.40 -4.64 16.96
N SER A 328 -18.24 -5.55 16.48
CA SER A 328 -18.03 -7.00 16.56
C SER A 328 -18.65 -7.72 15.35
N GLY A 329 -17.96 -8.72 14.82
CA GLY A 329 -18.43 -9.50 13.68
C GLY A 329 -18.51 -8.69 12.38
N ASP A 330 -19.55 -8.88 11.57
CA ASP A 330 -19.76 -8.14 10.32
C ASP A 330 -20.34 -6.75 10.59
N VAL A 331 -19.54 -5.73 10.38
CA VAL A 331 -19.92 -4.32 10.59
C VAL A 331 -20.18 -3.59 9.27
N THR A 332 -20.26 -4.28 8.15
CA THR A 332 -20.37 -3.67 6.81
C THR A 332 -21.51 -2.65 6.73
N ALA A 333 -22.71 -3.01 7.21
CA ALA A 333 -23.89 -2.15 7.12
C ALA A 333 -23.89 -0.98 8.10
N THR A 334 -23.07 -1.01 9.14
CA THR A 334 -23.13 -0.07 10.26
C THR A 334 -21.91 0.85 10.39
N HIS A 335 -20.74 0.41 9.91
CA HIS A 335 -19.48 1.13 10.12
C HIS A 335 -18.86 1.70 8.84
N VAL A 336 -19.27 1.28 7.64
CA VAL A 336 -18.87 1.97 6.40
C VAL A 336 -19.58 3.32 6.33
N VAL A 337 -18.81 4.39 6.49
CA VAL A 337 -19.34 5.77 6.49
C VAL A 337 -19.56 6.24 5.06
N TRP A 338 -18.61 5.97 4.18
CA TRP A 338 -18.72 6.19 2.75
C TRP A 338 -17.80 5.26 1.98
N SER A 339 -18.11 5.06 0.71
CA SER A 339 -17.23 4.39 -0.24
C SER A 339 -17.37 4.99 -1.62
N THR A 340 -16.26 4.93 -2.40
CA THR A 340 -16.29 5.25 -3.82
C THR A 340 -16.44 3.96 -4.63
N PRO A 341 -17.06 3.99 -5.81
CA PRO A 341 -17.29 2.75 -6.58
C PRO A 341 -15.99 2.20 -7.20
N LYS A 342 -15.04 3.07 -7.53
CA LYS A 342 -13.81 2.73 -8.24
C LYS A 342 -12.79 3.89 -8.18
N GLY A 343 -11.59 3.64 -8.70
CA GLY A 343 -10.58 4.69 -8.93
C GLY A 343 -9.45 4.70 -7.90
N SER A 344 -9.45 3.79 -6.94
CA SER A 344 -8.40 3.71 -5.93
C SER A 344 -7.05 3.22 -6.48
N SER A 345 -6.01 3.38 -5.68
CA SER A 345 -4.67 2.89 -5.95
C SER A 345 -4.61 1.36 -6.00
N PHE A 346 -3.71 0.79 -6.79
CA PHE A 346 -3.34 -0.62 -6.69
C PHE A 346 -2.16 -0.82 -5.74
N VAL A 347 -1.08 -0.07 -5.92
CA VAL A 347 0.15 -0.22 -5.13
C VAL A 347 0.33 0.89 -4.11
N PRO A 348 0.29 2.20 -4.45
CA PRO A 348 0.53 3.26 -3.49
C PRO A 348 -0.53 3.33 -2.39
N SER A 349 -0.10 3.54 -1.17
CA SER A 349 -1.02 3.80 -0.05
C SER A 349 -1.63 5.20 -0.16
N PRO A 350 -2.83 5.44 0.37
CA PRO A 350 -3.42 6.77 0.39
C PRO A 350 -2.65 7.71 1.33
N LEU A 351 -2.89 9.00 1.19
CA LEU A 351 -2.38 10.04 2.08
C LEU A 351 -3.55 10.87 2.61
N LEU A 352 -3.65 11.02 3.91
CA LEU A 352 -4.61 11.92 4.55
C LEU A 352 -3.86 13.17 5.02
N LEU A 353 -4.24 14.34 4.50
CA LEU A 353 -3.68 15.63 4.89
C LEU A 353 -4.81 16.62 5.17
N GLY A 354 -4.94 17.06 6.41
CA GLY A 354 -6.06 17.89 6.85
C GLY A 354 -7.40 17.20 6.59
N ASP A 355 -8.32 17.88 5.94
CA ASP A 355 -9.66 17.36 5.62
C ASP A 355 -9.73 16.57 4.29
N TYR A 356 -8.59 16.25 3.68
CA TYR A 356 -8.56 15.65 2.35
C TYR A 356 -7.77 14.35 2.31
N LEU A 357 -8.38 13.33 1.68
CA LEU A 357 -7.77 12.04 1.38
C LEU A 357 -7.31 12.02 -0.08
N TYR A 358 -6.05 11.70 -0.30
CA TYR A 358 -5.45 11.61 -1.63
C TYR A 358 -5.17 10.17 -2.00
N THR A 359 -5.61 9.77 -3.19
CA THR A 359 -5.33 8.46 -3.78
C THR A 359 -4.76 8.66 -5.18
N VAL A 360 -3.87 7.77 -5.63
CA VAL A 360 -3.40 7.78 -7.01
C VAL A 360 -3.81 6.48 -7.69
N ASN A 361 -4.59 6.59 -8.75
CA ASN A 361 -4.80 5.47 -9.66
C ASN A 361 -3.53 5.29 -10.50
N ASP A 362 -2.69 4.36 -10.08
CA ASP A 362 -1.36 4.11 -10.65
C ASP A 362 -1.40 3.58 -12.10
N MET A 363 -2.53 3.03 -12.54
CA MET A 363 -2.73 2.60 -13.93
C MET A 363 -3.11 3.74 -14.86
N ALA A 364 -3.82 4.75 -14.33
CA ALA A 364 -4.29 5.91 -15.09
C ALA A 364 -3.43 7.16 -14.85
N ALA A 365 -2.48 7.11 -13.89
CA ALA A 365 -1.71 8.25 -13.41
C ALA A 365 -2.60 9.42 -12.95
N ILE A 366 -3.75 9.12 -12.34
CA ILE A 366 -4.69 10.14 -11.87
C ILE A 366 -4.67 10.16 -10.34
N VAL A 367 -4.27 11.29 -9.77
CA VAL A 367 -4.46 11.57 -8.36
C VAL A 367 -5.86 12.16 -8.15
N THR A 368 -6.55 11.68 -7.12
CA THR A 368 -7.86 12.17 -6.71
C THR A 368 -7.79 12.66 -5.28
N SER A 369 -8.33 13.85 -5.04
CA SER A 369 -8.58 14.39 -3.71
C SER A 369 -10.04 14.18 -3.33
N HIS A 370 -10.28 13.52 -2.20
CA HIS A 370 -11.60 13.34 -1.61
C HIS A 370 -11.72 14.14 -0.33
N HIS A 371 -12.88 14.73 -0.07
CA HIS A 371 -13.18 15.22 1.26
C HIS A 371 -13.28 14.03 2.23
N ALA A 372 -12.43 14.01 3.25
CA ALA A 372 -12.20 12.82 4.08
C ALA A 372 -13.47 12.32 4.79
N LYS A 373 -14.34 13.23 5.25
CA LYS A 373 -15.56 12.87 5.99
C LYS A 373 -16.72 12.42 5.10
N THR A 374 -16.76 12.85 3.83
CA THR A 374 -17.90 12.60 2.94
C THR A 374 -17.60 11.71 1.74
N GLY A 375 -16.30 11.57 1.37
CA GLY A 375 -15.89 10.87 0.16
C GLY A 375 -16.11 11.66 -1.14
N GLU A 376 -16.64 12.87 -1.05
CA GLU A 376 -16.85 13.75 -2.21
C GLU A 376 -15.52 14.03 -2.91
N VAL A 377 -15.51 13.92 -4.24
CA VAL A 377 -14.34 14.26 -5.06
C VAL A 377 -14.22 15.77 -5.15
N VAL A 378 -13.14 16.31 -4.59
CA VAL A 378 -12.84 17.75 -4.61
C VAL A 378 -12.04 18.13 -5.84
N GLY A 379 -11.18 17.24 -6.31
CA GLY A 379 -10.37 17.48 -7.50
C GLY A 379 -9.68 16.22 -8.02
N GLN A 380 -9.35 16.26 -9.29
CA GLN A 380 -8.57 15.21 -9.95
C GLN A 380 -7.50 15.83 -10.84
N PHE A 381 -6.35 15.21 -10.87
CA PHE A 381 -5.22 15.68 -11.66
C PHE A 381 -4.45 14.50 -12.25
N ARG A 382 -4.03 14.61 -13.52
CA ARG A 382 -3.18 13.60 -14.16
C ARG A 382 -1.70 13.90 -13.93
N LEU A 383 -0.99 12.92 -13.38
CA LEU A 383 0.45 12.97 -13.11
C LEU A 383 1.24 12.27 -14.23
N GLY A 384 1.49 12.98 -15.34
CA GLY A 384 2.20 12.40 -16.48
C GLY A 384 1.35 11.45 -17.31
N GLU A 385 2.00 10.52 -18.01
CA GLU A 385 1.34 9.55 -18.89
C GLU A 385 0.77 8.36 -18.12
N ALA A 386 -0.37 7.85 -18.58
CA ALA A 386 -0.94 6.62 -18.06
C ALA A 386 -0.07 5.42 -18.45
N ARG A 387 0.36 4.64 -17.46
CA ARG A 387 1.13 3.41 -17.66
C ARG A 387 0.58 2.32 -16.75
N ARG A 388 0.62 1.08 -17.22
CA ARG A 388 0.32 -0.03 -16.33
C ARG A 388 1.34 -0.07 -15.19
N GLU A 389 0.86 0.05 -13.94
CA GLU A 389 1.71 0.01 -12.75
C GLU A 389 2.79 1.12 -12.74
N GLY A 390 2.39 2.37 -13.03
CA GLY A 390 3.32 3.50 -13.16
C GLY A 390 3.72 4.17 -11.84
N PHE A 391 3.07 3.81 -10.71
CA PHE A 391 3.39 4.31 -9.38
C PHE A 391 3.49 3.15 -8.40
N SER A 392 4.59 3.06 -7.68
CA SER A 392 4.82 2.07 -6.61
C SER A 392 5.07 2.76 -5.26
N ALA A 393 5.78 3.87 -5.26
CA ALA A 393 6.05 4.66 -4.07
C ALA A 393 4.76 5.28 -3.50
N SER A 394 4.59 5.18 -2.19
CA SER A 394 3.50 5.87 -1.49
C SER A 394 3.83 7.35 -1.33
N PRO A 395 2.82 8.24 -1.43
CA PRO A 395 3.02 9.69 -1.29
C PRO A 395 3.41 10.09 0.12
N VAL A 396 4.05 11.25 0.21
CA VAL A 396 4.38 11.93 1.47
C VAL A 396 3.93 13.38 1.42
N ALA A 397 3.69 13.97 2.59
CA ALA A 397 3.42 15.40 2.72
C ALA A 397 4.38 16.05 3.71
N VAL A 398 4.94 17.19 3.31
CA VAL A 398 5.82 18.02 4.11
C VAL A 398 5.71 19.49 3.69
N GLU A 399 5.81 20.41 4.66
CA GLU A 399 5.73 21.86 4.44
C GLU A 399 4.52 22.28 3.57
N GLY A 400 3.35 21.70 3.85
CA GLY A 400 2.10 22.03 3.15
C GLY A 400 2.06 21.60 1.68
N LYS A 401 2.94 20.72 1.23
CA LYS A 401 2.96 20.16 -0.14
C LYS A 401 2.84 18.66 -0.11
N ILE A 402 2.33 18.10 -1.20
CA ILE A 402 2.21 16.65 -1.41
C ILE A 402 3.13 16.21 -2.55
N TYR A 403 3.79 15.09 -2.36
CA TYR A 403 4.77 14.53 -3.27
C TYR A 403 4.38 13.13 -3.70
N PHE A 404 4.18 12.93 -5.01
CA PHE A 404 3.94 11.64 -5.64
C PHE A 404 5.11 11.28 -6.53
N THR A 405 5.77 10.15 -6.25
CA THR A 405 6.89 9.67 -7.08
C THR A 405 6.41 8.52 -7.96
N ASN A 406 6.60 8.64 -9.28
CA ASN A 406 6.34 7.55 -10.22
C ASN A 406 7.55 6.62 -10.35
N ASP A 407 7.35 5.49 -11.04
CA ASP A 407 8.39 4.47 -11.19
C ASP A 407 9.56 4.90 -12.08
N ASP A 408 9.43 5.98 -12.88
CA ASP A 408 10.52 6.56 -13.67
C ASP A 408 11.43 7.49 -12.84
N GLY A 409 11.13 7.69 -11.55
CA GLY A 409 11.87 8.59 -10.67
C GLY A 409 11.49 10.06 -10.83
N GLU A 410 10.29 10.33 -11.38
CA GLU A 410 9.72 11.68 -11.39
C GLU A 410 8.87 11.88 -10.13
N THR A 411 9.12 12.97 -9.42
CA THR A 411 8.35 13.36 -8.24
C THR A 411 7.51 14.60 -8.54
N PHE A 412 6.22 14.43 -8.60
CA PHE A 412 5.22 15.48 -8.79
C PHE A 412 4.93 16.18 -7.48
N VAL A 413 5.13 17.48 -7.42
CA VAL A 413 4.91 18.33 -6.26
C VAL A 413 3.63 19.11 -6.43
N LEU A 414 2.67 18.92 -5.53
CA LEU A 414 1.35 19.51 -5.62
C LEU A 414 1.03 20.39 -4.41
N ASN A 415 0.27 21.47 -4.63
CA ASN A 415 -0.50 22.08 -3.56
C ASN A 415 -1.62 21.11 -3.14
N PRO A 416 -1.92 21.00 -1.82
CA PRO A 416 -3.09 20.25 -1.37
C PRO A 416 -4.40 20.96 -1.74
N ALA A 417 -5.52 20.24 -1.66
CA ALA A 417 -6.85 20.82 -1.78
C ALA A 417 -7.08 21.89 -0.69
N PRO A 418 -7.93 22.91 -0.96
CA PRO A 418 -8.79 23.07 -2.13
C PRO A 418 -8.07 23.58 -3.38
N ASP A 419 -6.88 24.20 -3.29
CA ASP A 419 -6.06 24.65 -4.43
C ASP A 419 -5.21 23.49 -4.98
N PHE A 420 -5.88 22.44 -5.46
CA PHE A 420 -5.27 21.22 -5.91
C PHE A 420 -4.64 21.37 -7.30
N ARG A 421 -3.34 21.70 -7.35
CA ARG A 421 -2.61 21.95 -8.61
C ARG A 421 -1.17 21.47 -8.54
N LEU A 422 -0.63 21.13 -9.71
CA LEU A 422 0.79 20.81 -9.87
C LEU A 422 1.64 22.09 -9.75
N LEU A 423 2.67 22.03 -8.92
CA LEU A 423 3.66 23.11 -8.77
C LEU A 423 4.83 22.89 -9.72
N HIS A 424 5.45 21.72 -9.68
CA HIS A 424 6.56 21.32 -10.55
C HIS A 424 6.81 19.80 -10.47
N VAL A 425 7.76 19.32 -11.29
CA VAL A 425 8.18 17.91 -11.33
C VAL A 425 9.69 17.84 -11.14
N ASN A 426 10.13 17.06 -10.16
CA ASN A 426 11.53 16.74 -9.94
C ASN A 426 11.90 15.44 -10.65
N ARG A 427 13.14 15.27 -11.13
CA ARG A 427 13.59 14.09 -11.86
C ARG A 427 14.93 13.60 -11.32
N LEU A 428 15.03 12.30 -11.05
CA LEU A 428 16.28 11.67 -10.63
C LEU A 428 16.98 10.89 -11.76
N GLY A 429 16.27 10.67 -12.88
CA GLY A 429 16.81 9.97 -14.05
C GLY A 429 17.02 8.47 -13.82
N GLU A 430 16.41 7.90 -12.80
CA GLU A 430 16.54 6.48 -12.44
C GLU A 430 15.26 5.93 -11.82
N GLN A 431 14.91 4.68 -12.14
CA GLN A 431 13.72 4.01 -11.61
C GLN A 431 13.65 4.09 -10.08
N THR A 432 12.48 4.45 -9.56
CA THR A 432 12.25 4.64 -8.12
C THR A 432 10.94 3.98 -7.70
N LEU A 433 11.01 2.82 -7.04
CA LEU A 433 9.85 2.08 -6.56
C LEU A 433 9.63 2.25 -5.06
N ALA A 434 10.67 2.64 -4.33
CA ALA A 434 10.64 2.84 -2.88
C ALA A 434 10.03 4.18 -2.51
N SER A 435 9.27 4.22 -1.40
CA SER A 435 8.82 5.47 -0.81
C SER A 435 10.00 6.20 -0.14
N PRO A 436 10.04 7.54 -0.15
CA PRO A 436 11.13 8.29 0.46
C PRO A 436 11.07 8.25 1.99
N ALA A 437 12.21 8.51 2.65
CA ALA A 437 12.31 8.86 4.06
C ALA A 437 12.75 10.32 4.21
N LEU A 438 12.21 11.01 5.22
CA LEU A 438 12.45 12.44 5.45
C LEU A 438 12.86 12.68 6.91
N VAL A 439 14.05 13.23 7.12
CA VAL A 439 14.58 13.55 8.46
C VAL A 439 15.46 14.78 8.40
N ASP A 440 15.25 15.74 9.32
CA ASP A 440 16.07 16.95 9.50
C ASP A 440 16.32 17.72 8.18
N GLY A 441 15.24 18.05 7.46
CA GLY A 441 15.32 18.82 6.21
C GLY A 441 15.90 18.05 5.01
N ARG A 442 16.11 16.74 5.13
CA ARG A 442 16.70 15.91 4.08
C ARG A 442 15.78 14.79 3.65
N TRP A 443 15.75 14.53 2.34
CA TRP A 443 15.13 13.38 1.72
C TRP A 443 16.17 12.27 1.56
N TYR A 444 15.77 11.05 1.85
CA TYR A 444 16.53 9.84 1.55
C TYR A 444 15.70 9.00 0.59
N ILE A 445 16.19 8.85 -0.63
CA ILE A 445 15.48 8.17 -1.72
C ILE A 445 16.32 7.01 -2.22
N ARG A 446 15.73 5.82 -2.24
CA ARG A 446 16.28 4.65 -2.89
C ARG A 446 15.77 4.58 -4.32
N THR A 447 16.68 4.53 -5.29
CA THR A 447 16.43 4.20 -6.68
C THR A 447 16.81 2.75 -6.98
N ALA A 448 16.76 2.31 -8.22
CA ALA A 448 17.11 0.94 -8.62
C ALA A 448 18.54 0.56 -8.22
N GLY A 449 19.51 1.46 -8.42
CA GLY A 449 20.92 1.20 -8.14
C GLY A 449 21.55 2.07 -7.05
N HIS A 450 20.84 3.09 -6.54
CA HIS A 450 21.46 4.07 -5.63
C HIS A 450 20.59 4.41 -4.42
N LEU A 451 21.26 4.91 -3.39
CA LEU A 451 20.67 5.66 -2.29
C LEU A 451 21.16 7.10 -2.38
N LEU A 452 20.22 8.04 -2.30
CA LEU A 452 20.50 9.47 -2.41
C LEU A 452 20.08 10.19 -1.13
N ALA A 453 20.88 11.19 -0.72
CA ALA A 453 20.40 12.23 0.18
C ALA A 453 20.22 13.53 -0.60
N ILE A 454 19.04 14.15 -0.44
CA ILE A 454 18.68 15.42 -1.07
C ILE A 454 18.44 16.43 0.04
N GLY A 455 19.05 17.58 -0.07
CA GLY A 455 18.99 18.66 0.92
C GLY A 455 19.65 19.92 0.40
N GLU A 456 19.51 21.02 1.12
CA GLU A 456 20.24 22.25 0.81
C GLU A 456 21.66 22.16 1.37
N ALA A 457 22.65 22.49 0.55
CA ALA A 457 24.05 22.53 0.99
C ALA A 457 24.23 23.60 2.07
N GLY A 458 24.85 23.24 3.20
CA GLY A 458 25.13 24.18 4.27
C GLY A 458 24.07 24.26 5.40
N LYS A 459 23.01 23.43 5.32
CA LYS A 459 22.05 23.24 6.43
C LYS A 459 22.21 21.92 7.11
#